data_05ce96b600dac9e78141f26cc9e73c61
#
_entry.id   05ce96b600dac9e78141f26cc9e73c61
#
_cell.length_a   1.000
_cell.length_b   1.000
_cell.length_c   1.000
_cell.angle_alpha   90.00
_cell.angle_beta   90.00
_cell.angle_gamma   90.00
#
_symmetry.space_group_name_H-M   'P 1'
#
loop_
_entity.id
_entity.type
_entity.pdbx_description
1 polymer ?
#
loop_
_entity_poly.entity_id
_entity_poly.type
_entity_poly.pdbx_seq_one_letter_code
_entity_poly.pdbx_strand_id
1 'polypeptide(L)'
;MTIQKQIAWIGLVIGLWACTVHQMQHSSPLPGQSRWVMLPVVNLAEAPLAGEKVESLLDNALRLHGLKNLRRINIAGNQADDLLLNDGRRYELALESARQGGAGFAVTGSVQEWRYKTGLDGEPAVGLTLQVVELPSGRVLWTASGAKTGWGYANVSGTAQQLIAELLEGLTLQ
;
A
#
# COMPACT_ATOMS: atom_id res chain seq x y z
N MET A 1 24.18 -23.41 39.11
CA MET A 1 22.96 -22.71 38.71
C MET A 1 22.79 -22.92 37.21
N THR A 2 21.85 -23.70 36.86
CA THR A 2 21.87 -24.79 35.92
C THR A 2 21.35 -24.37 34.53
N ILE A 3 21.89 -25.00 33.50
CA ILE A 3 21.55 -24.97 32.05
C ILE A 3 20.02 -24.85 31.81
N GLN A 4 19.21 -25.43 32.66
CA GLN A 4 17.74 -25.38 32.61
C GLN A 4 17.15 -23.97 32.76
N LYS A 5 17.79 -23.05 33.52
CA LYS A 5 17.35 -21.65 33.66
C LYS A 5 17.70 -20.80 32.39
N GLN A 6 18.78 -21.15 31.73
CA GLN A 6 19.17 -20.44 30.51
C GLN A 6 18.29 -20.82 29.29
N ILE A 7 17.84 -22.07 29.22
CA ILE A 7 16.92 -22.53 28.19
C ILE A 7 15.54 -21.84 28.32
N ALA A 8 15.07 -21.59 29.55
CA ALA A 8 13.81 -20.89 29.79
C ALA A 8 13.84 -19.41 29.34
N TRP A 9 15.00 -18.76 29.43
CA TRP A 9 15.16 -17.38 28.94
C TRP A 9 15.25 -17.27 27.42
N ILE A 10 15.82 -18.26 26.74
CA ILE A 10 15.88 -18.33 25.26
C ILE A 10 14.49 -18.58 24.68
N GLY A 11 13.67 -19.40 25.34
CA GLY A 11 12.28 -19.66 24.92
C GLY A 11 11.36 -18.43 25.03
N LEU A 12 11.64 -17.48 25.91
CA LEU A 12 10.83 -16.28 26.11
C LEU A 12 11.08 -15.18 25.05
N VAL A 13 12.25 -15.19 24.42
CA VAL A 13 12.62 -14.17 23.40
C VAL A 13 12.02 -14.47 22.01
N ILE A 14 11.61 -15.69 21.74
CA ILE A 14 11.09 -16.13 20.44
C ILE A 14 9.62 -15.74 20.22
N GLY A 15 8.91 -15.27 21.25
CA GLY A 15 7.45 -15.02 21.23
C GLY A 15 6.99 -13.64 20.75
N LEU A 16 7.89 -12.70 20.37
CA LEU A 16 7.53 -11.31 20.07
C LEU A 16 7.52 -10.99 18.56
N TRP A 17 6.94 -11.86 17.76
CA TRP A 17 6.77 -11.57 16.33
C TRP A 17 5.46 -10.82 16.13
N ALA A 18 5.55 -9.58 15.62
CA ALA A 18 4.39 -8.85 15.16
C ALA A 18 3.62 -9.71 14.13
N CYS A 19 2.32 -9.90 14.35
CA CYS A 19 1.48 -10.63 13.40
C CYS A 19 1.37 -9.84 12.10
N THR A 20 2.14 -10.22 11.10
CA THR A 20 1.98 -9.76 9.72
C THR A 20 1.43 -10.92 8.91
N VAL A 21 0.32 -10.69 8.22
CA VAL A 21 -0.22 -11.62 7.22
C VAL A 21 -0.19 -10.91 5.89
N HIS A 22 0.50 -11.49 4.92
CA HIS A 22 0.48 -10.98 3.56
C HIS A 22 0.38 -12.12 2.56
N GLN A 23 -0.30 -11.84 1.45
CA GLN A 23 -0.36 -12.68 0.27
C GLN A 23 0.14 -11.84 -0.90
N MET A 24 1.20 -12.29 -1.56
CA MET A 24 1.73 -11.63 -2.72
C MET A 24 2.01 -12.65 -3.83
N GLN A 25 1.77 -12.23 -5.05
CA GLN A 25 2.22 -12.95 -6.23
C GLN A 25 3.51 -12.28 -6.72
N HIS A 26 4.56 -13.05 -6.98
CA HIS A 26 5.72 -12.49 -7.66
C HIS A 26 5.35 -12.18 -9.11
N SER A 27 5.56 -10.95 -9.52
CA SER A 27 5.32 -10.55 -10.90
C SER A 27 6.41 -11.10 -11.82
N SER A 28 6.09 -11.35 -13.10
CA SER A 28 7.11 -11.32 -14.13
C SER A 28 7.72 -9.91 -14.18
N PRO A 29 9.01 -9.75 -14.58
CA PRO A 29 9.63 -8.44 -14.65
C PRO A 29 8.82 -7.46 -15.50
N LEU A 30 8.47 -6.31 -14.94
CA LEU A 30 7.73 -5.25 -15.60
C LEU A 30 8.67 -4.12 -16.02
N PRO A 31 8.41 -3.45 -17.17
CA PRO A 31 9.33 -2.44 -17.72
C PRO A 31 9.29 -1.14 -16.89
N GLY A 32 10.22 -0.99 -15.95
CA GLY A 32 10.31 0.16 -15.04
C GLY A 32 10.58 1.51 -15.74
N GLN A 33 11.11 1.49 -16.97
CA GLN A 33 11.36 2.71 -17.77
C GLN A 33 10.13 3.18 -18.54
N SER A 34 9.05 2.40 -18.60
CA SER A 34 7.79 2.79 -19.24
C SER A 34 7.11 3.95 -18.51
N ARG A 35 6.06 4.50 -19.11
CA ARG A 35 5.24 5.53 -18.46
C ARG A 35 4.30 4.87 -17.48
N TRP A 36 4.50 5.15 -16.21
CA TRP A 36 3.67 4.69 -15.12
C TRP A 36 2.83 5.84 -14.55
N VAL A 37 1.64 5.50 -14.13
CA VAL A 37 0.77 6.42 -13.40
C VAL A 37 0.33 5.79 -12.08
N MET A 38 0.11 6.63 -11.09
CA MET A 38 -0.59 6.23 -9.89
C MET A 38 -2.03 6.72 -9.98
N LEU A 39 -2.97 5.77 -9.94
CA LEU A 39 -4.40 6.03 -9.81
C LEU A 39 -4.76 6.17 -8.33
N PRO A 40 -5.92 6.77 -8.02
CA PRO A 40 -6.41 6.85 -6.66
C PRO A 40 -6.46 5.50 -5.96
N VAL A 41 -6.11 5.49 -4.68
CA VAL A 41 -6.28 4.34 -3.79
C VAL A 41 -7.65 4.46 -3.13
N VAL A 42 -8.48 3.42 -3.29
CA VAL A 42 -9.84 3.39 -2.76
C VAL A 42 -9.82 3.24 -1.23
N ASN A 43 -10.48 4.14 -0.53
CA ASN A 43 -10.59 4.05 0.92
C ASN A 43 -11.83 3.23 1.32
N LEU A 44 -11.61 2.01 1.80
CA LEU A 44 -12.64 1.12 2.36
C LEU A 44 -12.60 1.11 3.90
N ALA A 45 -11.64 1.85 4.51
CA ALA A 45 -11.53 1.99 5.95
C ALA A 45 -12.43 3.13 6.46
N GLU A 46 -12.75 3.10 7.75
CA GLU A 46 -13.54 4.17 8.40
C GLU A 46 -12.75 5.48 8.54
N ALA A 47 -11.41 5.42 8.53
CA ALA A 47 -10.56 6.59 8.70
C ALA A 47 -10.64 7.51 7.48
N PRO A 48 -10.96 8.80 7.65
CA PRO A 48 -11.01 9.72 6.53
C PRO A 48 -9.63 9.92 5.90
N LEU A 49 -9.61 10.07 4.57
CA LEU A 49 -8.40 10.32 3.77
C LEU A 49 -7.33 9.22 3.89
N ALA A 50 -7.71 7.98 4.25
CA ALA A 50 -6.75 6.89 4.36
C ALA A 50 -6.16 6.52 2.98
N GLY A 51 -6.97 6.59 1.92
CA GLY A 51 -6.52 6.39 0.54
C GLY A 51 -5.40 7.37 0.14
N GLU A 52 -5.61 8.66 0.36
CA GLU A 52 -4.64 9.72 0.03
C GLU A 52 -3.34 9.61 0.85
N LYS A 53 -3.47 9.20 2.11
CA LYS A 53 -2.30 8.92 2.96
C LYS A 53 -1.47 7.76 2.38
N VAL A 54 -2.15 6.67 1.99
CA VAL A 54 -1.49 5.53 1.34
C VAL A 54 -0.90 5.92 -0.01
N GLU A 55 -1.59 6.71 -0.83
CA GLU A 55 -1.04 7.22 -2.11
C GLU A 55 0.30 7.94 -1.89
N SER A 56 0.39 8.80 -0.87
CA SER A 56 1.63 9.53 -0.57
C SER A 56 2.77 8.59 -0.16
N LEU A 57 2.49 7.59 0.67
CA LEU A 57 3.48 6.60 1.11
C LEU A 57 3.91 5.69 -0.04
N LEU A 58 2.95 5.28 -0.86
CA LEU A 58 3.16 4.40 -2.01
C LEU A 58 3.99 5.07 -3.10
N ASP A 59 3.74 6.36 -3.41
CA ASP A 59 4.56 7.12 -4.38
C ASP A 59 6.04 7.11 -3.97
N ASN A 60 6.31 7.39 -2.70
CA ASN A 60 7.67 7.36 -2.19
C ASN A 60 8.28 5.95 -2.25
N ALA A 61 7.54 4.94 -1.80
CA ALA A 61 8.01 3.55 -1.78
C ALA A 61 8.32 3.03 -3.19
N LEU A 62 7.46 3.31 -4.18
CA LEU A 62 7.66 2.91 -5.57
C LEU A 62 8.91 3.57 -6.19
N ARG A 63 9.17 4.84 -5.87
CA ARG A 63 10.40 5.51 -6.33
C ARG A 63 11.64 4.89 -5.72
N LEU A 64 11.61 4.56 -4.43
CA LEU A 64 12.69 3.84 -3.75
C LEU A 64 12.86 2.42 -4.30
N HIS A 65 11.77 1.77 -4.72
CA HIS A 65 11.78 0.46 -5.37
C HIS A 65 12.31 0.49 -6.81
N GLY A 66 12.61 1.68 -7.35
CA GLY A 66 13.24 1.86 -8.66
C GLY A 66 12.33 2.39 -9.77
N LEU A 67 11.08 2.68 -9.49
CA LEU A 67 10.14 3.22 -10.48
C LEU A 67 10.33 4.73 -10.65
N LYS A 68 11.18 5.13 -11.60
CA LYS A 68 11.58 6.54 -11.80
C LYS A 68 10.55 7.37 -12.58
N ASN A 69 9.84 6.75 -13.54
CA ASN A 69 8.91 7.43 -14.43
C ASN A 69 7.46 7.24 -13.98
N LEU A 70 7.18 7.59 -12.72
CA LEU A 70 5.86 7.53 -12.09
C LEU A 70 5.25 8.94 -12.01
N ARG A 71 4.04 9.12 -12.54
CA ARG A 71 3.25 10.35 -12.44
C ARG A 71 1.97 10.09 -11.62
N ARG A 72 1.73 10.90 -10.59
CA ARG A 72 0.40 10.93 -9.96
C ARG A 72 -0.59 11.62 -10.89
N ILE A 73 -1.76 11.02 -11.07
CA ILE A 73 -2.88 11.67 -11.74
C ILE A 73 -3.59 12.54 -10.68
N ASN A 74 -3.42 13.84 -10.83
CA ASN A 74 -4.18 14.79 -10.03
C ASN A 74 -5.46 15.13 -10.81
N ILE A 75 -6.60 14.76 -10.28
CA ILE A 75 -7.89 15.16 -10.84
C ILE A 75 -8.18 16.52 -10.23
N ALA A 76 -7.68 17.58 -10.89
CA ALA A 76 -8.01 18.94 -10.54
C ALA A 76 -9.47 19.20 -10.95
N GLY A 77 -10.41 18.91 -10.07
CA GLY A 77 -11.74 19.51 -10.06
C GLY A 77 -11.70 20.88 -9.39
N ASN A 78 -12.66 21.73 -9.67
CA ASN A 78 -12.90 22.90 -8.84
C ASN A 78 -13.07 22.42 -7.39
N GLN A 79 -12.38 23.06 -6.46
CA GLN A 79 -12.25 22.60 -5.05
C GLN A 79 -13.55 22.19 -4.36
N ALA A 80 -14.69 22.72 -4.80
CA ALA A 80 -16.01 22.37 -4.29
C ALA A 80 -16.53 21.01 -4.81
N ASP A 81 -16.19 20.64 -6.06
CA ASP A 81 -16.61 19.37 -6.66
C ASP A 81 -15.73 18.20 -6.23
N ASP A 82 -14.45 18.46 -5.92
CA ASP A 82 -13.52 17.42 -5.42
C ASP A 82 -13.94 16.85 -4.06
N LEU A 83 -14.53 17.67 -3.20
CA LEU A 83 -15.05 17.24 -1.91
C LEU A 83 -16.32 16.36 -2.02
N LEU A 84 -16.99 16.38 -3.18
CA LEU A 84 -18.20 15.62 -3.46
C LEU A 84 -17.93 14.35 -4.27
N LEU A 85 -16.71 14.18 -4.81
CA LEU A 85 -16.35 12.99 -5.55
C LEU A 85 -16.09 11.83 -4.57
N ASN A 86 -16.89 10.78 -4.70
CA ASN A 86 -16.57 9.51 -4.06
C ASN A 86 -15.33 8.87 -4.73
N ASP A 87 -14.66 7.97 -4.03
CA ASP A 87 -13.44 7.31 -4.50
C ASP A 87 -13.62 6.59 -5.84
N GLY A 88 -14.80 6.02 -6.11
CA GLY A 88 -15.10 5.37 -7.39
C GLY A 88 -15.06 6.36 -8.55
N ARG A 89 -15.65 7.55 -8.38
CA ARG A 89 -15.65 8.58 -9.41
C ARG A 89 -14.26 9.17 -9.64
N ARG A 90 -13.49 9.38 -8.55
CA ARG A 90 -12.09 9.80 -8.65
C ARG A 90 -11.26 8.78 -9.44
N TYR A 91 -11.46 7.50 -9.17
CA TYR A 91 -10.77 6.41 -9.86
C TYR A 91 -11.11 6.40 -11.36
N GLU A 92 -12.37 6.47 -11.75
CA GLU A 92 -12.80 6.48 -13.15
C GLU A 92 -12.21 7.63 -13.94
N LEU A 93 -12.28 8.85 -13.40
CA LEU A 93 -11.72 10.04 -14.03
C LEU A 93 -10.19 9.94 -14.18
N ALA A 94 -9.51 9.42 -13.16
CA ALA A 94 -8.08 9.19 -13.20
C ALA A 94 -7.69 8.15 -14.26
N LEU A 95 -8.45 7.06 -14.35
CA LEU A 95 -8.23 6.00 -15.33
C LEU A 95 -8.39 6.52 -16.75
N GLU A 96 -9.42 7.31 -17.02
CA GLU A 96 -9.64 7.94 -18.32
C GLU A 96 -8.48 8.90 -18.67
N SER A 97 -8.08 9.76 -17.74
CA SER A 97 -6.92 10.66 -17.91
C SER A 97 -5.61 9.89 -18.16
N ALA A 98 -5.43 8.74 -17.48
CA ALA A 98 -4.26 7.88 -17.66
C ALA A 98 -4.19 7.30 -19.08
N ARG A 99 -5.33 6.82 -19.59
CA ARG A 99 -5.45 6.27 -20.95
C ARG A 99 -5.18 7.33 -22.02
N GLN A 100 -5.78 8.51 -21.88
CA GLN A 100 -5.55 9.63 -22.78
C GLN A 100 -4.09 10.12 -22.74
N GLY A 101 -3.45 10.05 -21.57
CA GLY A 101 -2.04 10.40 -21.38
C GLY A 101 -1.04 9.37 -21.95
N GLY A 102 -1.51 8.25 -22.50
CA GLY A 102 -0.67 7.21 -23.09
C GLY A 102 0.22 6.50 -22.04
N ALA A 103 -0.27 6.35 -20.81
CA ALA A 103 0.40 5.54 -19.83
C ALA A 103 0.28 4.04 -20.18
N GLY A 104 1.37 3.28 -20.01
CA GLY A 104 1.37 1.84 -20.24
C GLY A 104 0.92 1.05 -19.01
N PHE A 105 1.22 1.55 -17.83
CA PHE A 105 0.98 0.86 -16.57
C PHE A 105 0.41 1.82 -15.53
N ALA A 106 -0.45 1.27 -14.67
CA ALA A 106 -0.98 2.00 -13.51
C ALA A 106 -0.73 1.21 -12.23
N VAL A 107 -0.41 1.92 -11.14
CA VAL A 107 -0.44 1.37 -9.79
C VAL A 107 -1.67 1.94 -9.08
N THR A 108 -2.38 1.08 -8.37
CA THR A 108 -3.56 1.42 -7.57
C THR A 108 -3.69 0.48 -6.39
N GLY A 109 -4.75 0.60 -5.62
CA GLY A 109 -5.02 -0.28 -4.50
C GLY A 109 -6.25 0.10 -3.71
N SER A 110 -6.38 -0.51 -2.55
CA SER A 110 -7.41 -0.16 -1.56
C SER A 110 -6.88 -0.26 -0.15
N VAL A 111 -7.46 0.54 0.74
CA VAL A 111 -7.20 0.51 2.18
C VAL A 111 -8.39 -0.15 2.84
N GLN A 112 -8.19 -1.30 3.47
CA GLN A 112 -9.23 -2.03 4.21
C GLN A 112 -9.24 -1.67 5.69
N GLU A 113 -8.05 -1.38 6.26
CA GLU A 113 -7.92 -1.03 7.67
C GLU A 113 -6.89 0.09 7.83
N TRP A 114 -7.25 1.12 8.60
CA TRP A 114 -6.38 2.24 8.96
C TRP A 114 -6.85 2.82 10.29
N ARG A 115 -6.39 2.23 11.38
CA ARG A 115 -6.87 2.63 12.72
C ARG A 115 -5.88 2.28 13.82
N TYR A 116 -6.14 2.78 15.01
CA TYR A 116 -5.61 2.21 16.24
C TYR A 116 -6.62 1.23 16.81
N LYS A 117 -6.17 0.05 17.25
CA LYS A 117 -7.02 -0.91 17.92
C LYS A 117 -7.49 -0.35 19.26
N THR A 118 -8.71 -0.70 19.64
CA THR A 118 -9.23 -0.40 20.99
C THR A 118 -8.57 -1.34 21.98
N GLY A 119 -7.96 -0.77 23.04
CA GLY A 119 -7.26 -1.52 24.08
C GLY A 119 -6.30 -0.62 24.85
N LEU A 120 -5.65 -1.17 25.86
CA LEU A 120 -4.71 -0.43 26.71
C LEU A 120 -3.50 0.11 25.93
N ASP A 121 -3.08 -0.59 24.88
CA ASP A 121 -1.85 -0.29 24.14
C ASP A 121 -2.07 0.47 22.82
N GLY A 122 -3.33 0.65 22.39
CA GLY A 122 -3.66 1.46 21.20
C GLY A 122 -2.84 1.07 19.94
N GLU A 123 -2.66 -0.21 19.67
CA GLU A 123 -1.82 -0.70 18.56
C GLU A 123 -2.32 -0.23 17.21
N PRO A 124 -1.46 0.32 16.33
CA PRO A 124 -1.84 0.64 14.97
C PRO A 124 -2.11 -0.62 14.14
N ALA A 125 -3.17 -0.58 13.33
CA ALA A 125 -3.54 -1.65 12.42
C ALA A 125 -3.77 -1.08 11.01
N VAL A 126 -3.16 -1.73 10.02
CA VAL A 126 -3.23 -1.36 8.61
C VAL A 126 -3.49 -2.59 7.77
N GLY A 127 -4.45 -2.49 6.86
CA GLY A 127 -4.75 -3.49 5.83
C GLY A 127 -4.76 -2.84 4.45
N LEU A 128 -3.99 -3.39 3.51
CA LEU A 128 -3.81 -2.85 2.17
C LEU A 128 -3.91 -3.94 1.11
N THR A 129 -4.44 -3.57 -0.05
CA THR A 129 -4.26 -4.31 -1.30
C THR A 129 -3.65 -3.37 -2.34
N LEU A 130 -2.60 -3.81 -3.01
CA LEU A 130 -1.93 -3.08 -4.08
C LEU A 130 -2.05 -3.87 -5.39
N GLN A 131 -2.14 -3.16 -6.51
CA GLN A 131 -2.27 -3.76 -7.84
C GLN A 131 -1.49 -2.97 -8.88
N VAL A 132 -0.95 -3.69 -9.87
CA VAL A 132 -0.45 -3.12 -11.12
C VAL A 132 -1.39 -3.54 -12.24
N VAL A 133 -1.85 -2.55 -13.00
CA VAL A 133 -2.78 -2.71 -14.12
C VAL A 133 -2.10 -2.26 -15.40
N GLU A 134 -2.17 -3.09 -16.45
CA GLU A 134 -1.76 -2.73 -17.80
C GLU A 134 -2.83 -1.83 -18.44
N LEU A 135 -2.41 -0.73 -19.01
CA LEU A 135 -3.27 0.16 -19.75
C LEU A 135 -2.94 0.05 -21.26
N PRO A 136 -3.93 0.04 -22.14
CA PRO A 136 -5.38 0.22 -21.95
C PRO A 136 -6.18 -1.07 -21.71
N SER A 137 -5.53 -2.25 -21.66
CA SER A 137 -6.24 -3.54 -21.58
C SER A 137 -7.07 -3.70 -20.30
N GLY A 138 -6.67 -3.01 -19.21
CA GLY A 138 -7.28 -3.17 -17.89
C GLY A 138 -6.87 -4.45 -17.17
N ARG A 139 -5.92 -5.22 -17.71
CA ARG A 139 -5.46 -6.48 -17.13
C ARG A 139 -4.60 -6.23 -15.89
N VAL A 140 -4.95 -6.87 -14.79
CA VAL A 140 -4.11 -6.90 -13.58
C VAL A 140 -2.92 -7.80 -13.84
N LEU A 141 -1.71 -7.23 -13.74
CA LEU A 141 -0.45 -7.93 -13.95
C LEU A 141 0.18 -8.42 -12.64
N TRP A 142 -0.10 -7.72 -11.57
CA TRP A 142 0.39 -8.03 -10.24
C TRP A 142 -0.59 -7.56 -9.18
N THR A 143 -0.69 -8.31 -8.10
CA THR A 143 -1.45 -7.95 -6.90
C THR A 143 -0.75 -8.45 -5.66
N ALA A 144 -0.83 -7.67 -4.59
CA ALA A 144 -0.40 -8.07 -3.26
C ALA A 144 -1.37 -7.52 -2.21
N SER A 145 -1.67 -8.29 -1.20
CA SER A 145 -2.54 -7.90 -0.09
C SER A 145 -1.92 -8.29 1.23
N GLY A 146 -2.10 -7.47 2.24
CA GLY A 146 -1.59 -7.76 3.56
C GLY A 146 -2.21 -6.91 4.65
N ALA A 147 -2.06 -7.37 5.88
CA ALA A 147 -2.41 -6.64 7.09
C ALA A 147 -1.25 -6.72 8.09
N LYS A 148 -1.01 -5.61 8.78
CA LYS A 148 0.06 -5.48 9.76
C LYS A 148 -0.42 -4.70 10.96
N THR A 149 -0.01 -5.16 12.14
CA THR A 149 -0.15 -4.39 13.39
C THR A 149 1.21 -3.95 13.86
N GLY A 150 1.29 -2.69 14.31
CA GLY A 150 2.47 -2.20 15.01
C GLY A 150 2.41 -2.55 16.50
N TRP A 151 3.51 -2.35 17.21
CA TRP A 151 3.61 -2.58 18.64
C TRP A 151 4.35 -1.43 19.33
N GLY A 152 4.07 -1.21 20.62
CA GLY A 152 4.70 -0.18 21.42
C GLY A 152 4.44 1.23 20.88
N TYR A 153 5.50 1.98 20.62
CA TYR A 153 5.43 3.36 20.12
C TYR A 153 5.21 3.47 18.60
N ALA A 154 4.83 2.39 17.92
CA ALA A 154 4.53 2.44 16.49
C ALA A 154 3.33 3.35 16.21
N ASN A 155 3.34 4.01 15.04
CA ASN A 155 2.20 4.76 14.55
C ASN A 155 1.66 4.16 13.25
N VAL A 156 0.41 4.50 12.88
CA VAL A 156 -0.27 3.93 11.72
C VAL A 156 0.52 4.16 10.43
N SER A 157 1.09 5.35 10.24
CA SER A 157 1.85 5.68 9.02
C SER A 157 3.14 4.86 8.91
N GLY A 158 3.86 4.68 10.01
CA GLY A 158 5.07 3.83 10.04
C GLY A 158 4.74 2.36 9.79
N THR A 159 3.64 1.87 10.37
CA THR A 159 3.15 0.50 10.12
C THR A 159 2.76 0.32 8.64
N ALA A 160 2.11 1.33 8.04
CA ALA A 160 1.76 1.32 6.62
C ALA A 160 3.00 1.34 5.71
N GLN A 161 4.02 2.15 6.03
CA GLN A 161 5.27 2.16 5.27
C GLN A 161 5.96 0.79 5.26
N GLN A 162 6.01 0.13 6.41
CA GLN A 162 6.57 -1.22 6.51
C GLN A 162 5.77 -2.22 5.68
N LEU A 163 4.43 -2.21 5.80
CA LEU A 163 3.57 -3.10 5.03
C LEU A 163 3.72 -2.86 3.52
N ILE A 164 3.72 -1.60 3.06
CA ILE A 164 3.92 -1.27 1.64
C ILE A 164 5.28 -1.81 1.15
N ALA A 165 6.35 -1.63 1.91
CA ALA A 165 7.67 -2.13 1.53
C ALA A 165 7.68 -3.67 1.40
N GLU A 166 7.10 -4.38 2.35
CA GLU A 166 6.95 -5.84 2.32
C GLU A 166 6.13 -6.31 1.11
N LEU A 167 5.01 -5.64 0.80
CA LEU A 167 4.18 -5.99 -0.35
C LEU A 167 4.91 -5.77 -1.68
N LEU A 168 5.72 -4.71 -1.78
CA LEU A 168 6.48 -4.40 -3.00
C LEU A 168 7.63 -5.38 -3.28
N GLU A 169 8.05 -6.21 -2.33
CA GLU A 169 9.05 -7.26 -2.57
C GLU A 169 8.62 -8.25 -3.67
N GLY A 170 7.30 -8.43 -3.85
CA GLY A 170 6.75 -9.25 -4.94
C GLY A 170 6.71 -8.58 -6.31
N LEU A 171 6.98 -7.27 -6.39
CA LEU A 171 6.97 -6.50 -7.63
C LEU A 171 8.38 -6.45 -8.24
N THR A 172 8.59 -7.07 -9.39
CA THR A 172 9.87 -7.06 -10.08
C THR A 172 9.86 -6.04 -11.23
N LEU A 173 10.83 -5.13 -11.24
CA LEU A 173 11.06 -4.13 -12.30
C LEU A 173 12.34 -4.46 -13.07
N GLN A 174 12.35 -4.17 -14.39
CA GLN A 174 13.52 -4.32 -15.28
C GLN A 174 13.79 -3.04 -16.09
#